data_7f1fd3231ebde714e08bde003e6dcbb1
#
_entry.id   7f1fd3231ebde714e08bde003e6dcbb1
#
_cell.length_a   1.000
_cell.length_b   1.000
_cell.length_c   1.000
_cell.angle_alpha   90.00
_cell.angle_beta   90.00
_cell.angle_gamma   90.00
#
_symmetry.space_group_name_H-M   'P 1'
#
loop_
_entity.id
_entity.type
_entity.pdbx_description
1 polymer ?
#
loop_
_entity_poly.entity_id
_entity_poly.type
_entity_poly.pdbx_seq_one_letter_code
_entity_poly.pdbx_strand_id
1 'polypeptide(L)'
;MLVKENIESNSFPSVEAMLASCRHETPICCLRQERIKNNARFFARTFPGKVLYAVKCNPHPLVLDACYTGGIKDFDVASLEEVKLVHARCSSSTLYFQHPVKARSAIRNSYGRYGLRHFAVDHHRAAVPLIRECETN
;
A
#
# COMPACT_ATOMS: atom_id res chain seq x y z
N MET A 1 12.57 -14.79 -4.20
CA MET A 1 13.06 -14.33 -5.53
C MET A 1 11.93 -13.53 -6.15
N LEU A 2 11.94 -12.20 -5.97
CA LEU A 2 10.94 -11.33 -6.56
C LEU A 2 11.29 -11.18 -8.04
N VAL A 3 10.48 -11.74 -8.91
CA VAL A 3 10.53 -11.48 -10.34
C VAL A 3 10.30 -9.98 -10.52
N LYS A 4 11.33 -9.26 -10.94
CA LYS A 4 11.16 -7.92 -11.51
C LYS A 4 10.53 -8.11 -12.88
N GLU A 5 9.21 -8.27 -12.92
CA GLU A 5 8.50 -8.10 -14.16
C GLU A 5 8.64 -6.63 -14.56
N ASN A 6 9.31 -6.41 -15.68
CA ASN A 6 9.20 -5.16 -16.42
C ASN A 6 7.74 -5.04 -16.85
N ILE A 7 6.94 -4.38 -16.04
CA ILE A 7 5.57 -4.04 -16.42
C ILE A 7 5.71 -2.89 -17.42
N GLU A 8 5.82 -3.20 -18.68
CA GLU A 8 5.54 -2.24 -19.74
C GLU A 8 4.06 -1.89 -19.64
N SER A 9 3.76 -0.81 -18.97
CA SER A 9 2.38 -0.30 -18.87
C SER A 9 2.03 0.40 -20.18
N ASN A 10 1.54 -0.36 -21.14
CA ASN A 10 0.92 0.22 -22.33
C ASN A 10 -0.38 0.91 -21.91
N SER A 11 -0.53 2.17 -22.29
CA SER A 11 -1.76 2.93 -22.05
C SER A 11 -2.64 2.89 -23.30
N PHE A 12 -3.90 2.52 -23.10
CA PHE A 12 -4.90 2.46 -24.18
C PHE A 12 -6.11 3.34 -23.83
N PRO A 13 -6.75 3.96 -24.83
CA PRO A 13 -7.92 4.81 -24.59
C PRO A 13 -9.14 4.01 -24.10
N SER A 14 -9.24 2.73 -24.47
CA SER A 14 -10.30 1.82 -24.03
C SER A 14 -9.86 0.36 -24.05
N VAL A 15 -10.66 -0.51 -23.44
CA VAL A 15 -10.44 -1.97 -23.47
C VAL A 15 -10.57 -2.51 -24.90
N GLU A 16 -11.52 -1.98 -25.67
CA GLU A 16 -11.77 -2.36 -27.07
C GLU A 16 -10.55 -2.01 -27.93
N ALA A 17 -9.96 -0.83 -27.73
CA ALA A 17 -8.74 -0.42 -28.44
C ALA A 17 -7.55 -1.32 -28.09
N MET A 18 -7.43 -1.72 -26.84
CA MET A 18 -6.42 -2.69 -26.40
C MET A 18 -6.61 -4.04 -27.08
N LEU A 19 -7.83 -4.60 -27.07
CA LEU A 19 -8.13 -5.89 -27.67
C LEU A 19 -7.92 -5.88 -29.19
N ALA A 20 -8.16 -4.74 -29.84
CA ALA A 20 -7.91 -4.59 -31.28
C ALA A 20 -6.41 -4.55 -31.62
N SER A 21 -5.57 -4.06 -30.71
CA SER A 21 -4.13 -3.89 -30.94
C SER A 21 -3.29 -5.08 -30.48
N CYS A 22 -3.78 -5.90 -29.56
CA CYS A 22 -3.03 -6.98 -28.95
C CYS A 22 -3.86 -8.27 -28.93
N ARG A 23 -3.25 -9.38 -29.38
CA ARG A 23 -3.79 -10.73 -29.14
C ARG A 23 -3.05 -11.31 -27.95
N HIS A 24 -3.79 -11.62 -26.89
CA HIS A 24 -3.25 -12.25 -25.70
C HIS A 24 -3.87 -13.62 -25.49
N GLU A 25 -3.03 -14.60 -25.18
CA GLU A 25 -3.46 -15.95 -24.84
C GLU A 25 -3.76 -16.11 -23.34
N THR A 26 -3.36 -15.14 -22.52
CA THR A 26 -3.53 -15.14 -21.08
C THR A 26 -4.46 -14.00 -20.62
N PRO A 27 -5.11 -14.14 -19.44
CA PRO A 27 -5.92 -13.08 -18.87
C PRO A 27 -5.12 -11.79 -18.67
N ILE A 28 -5.74 -10.65 -18.98
CA ILE A 28 -5.14 -9.31 -18.84
C ILE A 28 -5.83 -8.55 -17.71
N CYS A 29 -5.03 -7.91 -16.88
CA CYS A 29 -5.55 -7.00 -15.87
C CYS A 29 -5.52 -5.55 -16.38
N CYS A 30 -6.69 -4.95 -16.55
CA CYS A 30 -6.84 -3.56 -16.96
C CYS A 30 -7.04 -2.65 -15.74
N LEU A 31 -6.13 -1.69 -15.56
CA LEU A 31 -6.17 -0.75 -14.46
C LEU A 31 -6.70 0.60 -14.93
N ARG A 32 -7.79 1.09 -14.32
CA ARG A 32 -8.36 2.41 -14.58
C ARG A 32 -7.96 3.40 -13.49
N GLN A 33 -6.79 4.01 -13.61
CA GLN A 33 -6.21 4.90 -12.59
C GLN A 33 -7.14 6.05 -12.20
N GLU A 34 -7.73 6.75 -13.16
CA GLU A 34 -8.63 7.88 -12.85
C GLU A 34 -9.88 7.45 -12.08
N ARG A 35 -10.38 6.23 -12.30
CA ARG A 35 -11.50 5.71 -11.51
C ARG A 35 -11.09 5.44 -10.06
N ILE A 36 -9.90 4.86 -9.86
CA ILE A 36 -9.35 4.62 -8.51
C ILE A 36 -9.16 5.96 -7.78
N LYS A 37 -8.54 6.93 -8.43
CA LYS A 37 -8.31 8.27 -7.90
C LYS A 37 -9.62 8.98 -7.53
N ASN A 38 -10.64 8.89 -8.38
CA ASN A 38 -11.94 9.51 -8.11
C ASN A 38 -12.67 8.82 -6.95
N ASN A 39 -12.60 7.49 -6.84
CA ASN A 39 -13.13 6.75 -5.70
C ASN A 39 -12.38 7.13 -4.41
N ALA A 40 -11.05 7.19 -4.44
CA ALA A 40 -10.23 7.61 -3.30
C ALA A 40 -10.63 9.03 -2.84
N ARG A 41 -10.79 9.96 -3.78
CA ARG A 41 -11.24 11.33 -3.49
C ARG A 41 -12.64 11.37 -2.89
N PHE A 42 -13.55 10.55 -3.40
CA PHE A 42 -14.90 10.43 -2.86
C PHE A 42 -14.86 9.97 -1.40
N PHE A 43 -14.18 8.86 -1.10
CA PHE A 43 -14.06 8.37 0.27
C PHE A 43 -13.40 9.37 1.19
N ALA A 44 -12.28 9.98 0.78
CA ALA A 44 -11.55 10.96 1.59
C ALA A 44 -12.40 12.21 1.94
N ARG A 45 -13.41 12.54 1.12
CA ARG A 45 -14.28 13.71 1.34
C ARG A 45 -15.58 13.39 2.08
N THR A 46 -16.10 12.19 1.89
CA THR A 46 -17.47 11.86 2.38
C THR A 46 -17.46 11.00 3.64
N PHE A 47 -16.41 10.24 3.87
CA PHE A 47 -16.31 9.41 5.07
C PHE A 47 -16.00 10.28 6.30
N PRO A 48 -16.81 10.21 7.36
CA PRO A 48 -16.65 11.07 8.55
C PRO A 48 -15.58 10.53 9.51
N GLY A 49 -14.43 10.16 8.98
CA GLY A 49 -13.32 9.57 9.71
C GLY A 49 -12.05 9.47 8.87
N LYS A 50 -11.04 8.82 9.39
CA LYS A 50 -9.79 8.57 8.69
C LYS A 50 -9.93 7.36 7.76
N VAL A 51 -9.58 7.53 6.50
CA VAL A 51 -9.60 6.46 5.49
C VAL A 51 -8.20 5.92 5.33
N LEU A 52 -8.01 4.62 5.60
CA LEU A 52 -6.76 3.91 5.37
C LEU A 52 -6.92 2.98 4.15
N TYR A 53 -5.97 3.04 3.23
CA TYR A 53 -5.92 2.06 2.14
C TYR A 53 -5.16 0.82 2.60
N ALA A 54 -5.81 -0.35 2.55
CA ALA A 54 -5.19 -1.63 2.87
C ALA A 54 -4.33 -2.10 1.68
N VAL A 55 -3.00 -1.99 1.81
CA VAL A 55 -2.04 -2.26 0.73
C VAL A 55 -2.14 -3.69 0.21
N LYS A 56 -2.39 -4.66 1.08
CA LYS A 56 -2.57 -6.08 0.72
C LYS A 56 -3.69 -6.33 -0.30
N CYS A 57 -4.67 -5.43 -0.43
CA CYS A 57 -5.78 -5.58 -1.39
C CYS A 57 -5.30 -5.45 -2.83
N ASN A 58 -4.42 -4.50 -3.11
CA ASN A 58 -3.70 -4.37 -4.37
C ASN A 58 -2.45 -3.50 -4.19
N PRO A 59 -1.27 -4.12 -4.06
CA PRO A 59 0.00 -3.42 -3.84
C PRO A 59 0.59 -2.82 -5.12
N HIS A 60 -0.13 -2.88 -6.25
CA HIS A 60 0.40 -2.38 -7.51
C HIS A 60 0.76 -0.88 -7.40
N PRO A 61 1.97 -0.44 -7.82
CA PRO A 61 2.42 0.94 -7.68
C PRO A 61 1.45 1.99 -8.21
N LEU A 62 0.86 1.76 -9.38
CA LEU A 62 -0.11 2.68 -9.99
C LEU A 62 -1.41 2.81 -9.17
N VAL A 63 -1.79 1.78 -8.41
CA VAL A 63 -2.94 1.84 -7.50
C VAL A 63 -2.61 2.71 -6.29
N LEU A 64 -1.43 2.53 -5.70
CA LEU A 64 -0.97 3.34 -4.57
C LEU A 64 -0.87 4.82 -4.96
N ASP A 65 -0.28 5.12 -6.13
CA ASP A 65 -0.19 6.47 -6.66
C ASP A 65 -1.58 7.09 -6.88
N ALA A 66 -2.51 6.33 -7.44
CA ALA A 66 -3.87 6.80 -7.68
C ALA A 66 -4.65 7.06 -6.37
N CYS A 67 -4.51 6.18 -5.37
CA CYS A 67 -5.06 6.40 -4.04
C CYS A 67 -4.46 7.64 -3.37
N TYR A 68 -3.14 7.76 -3.39
CA TYR A 68 -2.42 8.88 -2.78
C TYR A 68 -2.76 10.22 -3.43
N THR A 69 -2.78 10.29 -4.78
CA THR A 69 -3.18 11.49 -5.52
C THR A 69 -4.67 11.78 -5.42
N GLY A 70 -5.48 10.76 -5.14
CA GLY A 70 -6.91 10.89 -4.82
C GLY A 70 -7.19 11.47 -3.43
N GLY A 71 -6.17 11.60 -2.56
CA GLY A 71 -6.31 12.24 -1.24
C GLY A 71 -6.20 11.28 -0.05
N ILE A 72 -6.02 9.98 -0.28
CA ILE A 72 -5.73 9.02 0.81
C ILE A 72 -4.27 9.19 1.20
N LYS A 73 -4.03 9.55 2.46
CA LYS A 73 -2.69 9.79 3.02
C LYS A 73 -2.29 8.75 4.07
N ASP A 74 -3.21 7.89 4.45
CA ASP A 74 -3.03 6.87 5.47
C ASP A 74 -3.12 5.49 4.84
N PHE A 75 -2.18 4.59 5.18
CA PHE A 75 -2.08 3.26 4.60
C PHE A 75 -1.98 2.19 5.68
N ASP A 76 -2.81 1.15 5.56
CA ASP A 76 -2.72 -0.06 6.35
C ASP A 76 -1.74 -1.02 5.69
N VAL A 77 -0.65 -1.32 6.38
CA VAL A 77 0.42 -2.22 5.96
C VAL A 77 0.49 -3.47 6.85
N ALA A 78 0.74 -4.61 6.23
CA ALA A 78 0.79 -5.90 6.92
C ALA A 78 2.21 -6.52 6.93
N SER A 79 3.18 -5.92 6.25
CA SER A 79 4.55 -6.43 6.14
C SER A 79 5.57 -5.32 5.98
N LEU A 80 6.85 -5.63 6.24
CA LEU A 80 7.94 -4.70 5.99
C LEU A 80 8.08 -4.35 4.49
N GLU A 81 7.75 -5.29 3.61
CA GLU A 81 7.80 -5.05 2.17
C GLU A 81 6.75 -4.03 1.73
N GLU A 82 5.55 -4.09 2.31
CA GLU A 82 4.51 -3.08 2.08
C GLU A 82 4.93 -1.70 2.64
N VAL A 83 5.57 -1.66 3.82
CA VAL A 83 6.14 -0.42 4.38
C VAL A 83 7.14 0.21 3.41
N LYS A 84 8.08 -0.59 2.88
CA LYS A 84 9.08 -0.12 1.90
C LYS A 84 8.41 0.43 0.65
N LEU A 85 7.44 -0.31 0.14
CA LEU A 85 6.72 0.04 -1.08
C LEU A 85 5.99 1.37 -0.96
N VAL A 86 5.19 1.54 0.10
CA VAL A 86 4.43 2.78 0.33
C VAL A 86 5.37 3.95 0.62
N HIS A 87 6.40 3.74 1.45
CA HIS A 87 7.38 4.78 1.77
C HIS A 87 8.09 5.32 0.51
N ALA A 88 8.42 4.43 -0.43
CA ALA A 88 9.07 4.81 -1.68
C ALA A 88 8.16 5.58 -2.64
N ARG A 89 6.83 5.35 -2.58
CA ARG A 89 5.85 5.93 -3.53
C ARG A 89 5.08 7.11 -2.94
N CYS A 90 4.80 7.09 -1.66
CA CYS A 90 3.92 8.01 -0.96
C CYS A 90 4.67 8.64 0.23
N SER A 91 5.66 9.48 -0.05
CA SER A 91 6.65 9.98 0.92
C SER A 91 6.06 10.74 2.12
N SER A 92 4.87 11.34 1.97
CA SER A 92 4.19 12.09 3.05
C SER A 92 2.99 11.33 3.62
N SER A 93 2.99 10.00 3.52
CA SER A 93 1.92 9.16 4.06
C SER A 93 2.19 8.75 5.50
N THR A 94 1.10 8.51 6.25
CA THR A 94 1.15 7.87 7.57
C THR A 94 0.90 6.37 7.41
N LEU A 95 1.77 5.55 7.98
CA LEU A 95 1.66 4.10 7.90
C LEU A 95 1.17 3.51 9.22
N TYR A 96 0.27 2.55 9.12
CA TYR A 96 -0.31 1.80 10.24
C TYR A 96 -0.01 0.32 10.03
N PHE A 97 0.82 -0.28 10.88
CA PHE A 97 1.15 -1.70 10.80
C PHE A 97 0.08 -2.51 11.53
N GLN A 98 -0.98 -2.86 10.81
CA GLN A 98 -2.20 -3.44 11.39
C GLN A 98 -2.11 -4.97 11.60
N HIS A 99 -1.21 -5.68 10.91
CA HIS A 99 -1.07 -7.12 11.12
C HIS A 99 -0.59 -7.39 12.57
N PRO A 100 -1.33 -8.17 13.39
CA PRO A 100 -0.99 -8.35 14.79
C PRO A 100 0.34 -9.11 14.98
N VAL A 101 0.60 -10.13 14.16
CA VAL A 101 1.84 -10.91 14.22
C VAL A 101 2.93 -10.22 13.39
N LYS A 102 3.99 -9.79 14.04
CA LYS A 102 5.12 -9.08 13.42
C LYS A 102 6.45 -9.69 13.84
N ALA A 103 7.35 -9.89 12.87
CA ALA A 103 8.73 -10.21 13.19
C ALA A 103 9.41 -9.03 13.90
N ARG A 104 10.26 -9.29 14.88
CA ARG A 104 10.99 -8.24 15.61
C ARG A 104 11.80 -7.35 14.68
N SER A 105 12.47 -7.92 13.69
CA SER A 105 13.21 -7.18 12.66
C SER A 105 12.32 -6.26 11.83
N ALA A 106 11.08 -6.66 11.55
CA ALA A 106 10.12 -5.83 10.85
C ALA A 106 9.70 -4.62 11.69
N ILE A 107 9.45 -4.81 12.99
CA ILE A 107 9.14 -3.73 13.94
C ILE A 107 10.30 -2.72 13.97
N ARG A 108 11.52 -3.21 14.27
CA ARG A 108 12.72 -2.36 14.37
C ARG A 108 12.96 -1.55 13.11
N ASN A 109 12.92 -2.18 11.94
CA ASN A 109 13.11 -1.49 10.67
C ASN A 109 11.99 -0.48 10.38
N SER A 110 10.72 -0.87 10.61
CA SER A 110 9.60 0.03 10.37
C SER A 110 9.65 1.27 11.26
N TYR A 111 9.99 1.10 12.53
CA TYR A 111 10.10 2.20 13.48
C TYR A 111 11.34 3.06 13.21
N GLY A 112 12.56 2.45 13.19
CA GLY A 112 13.82 3.20 13.14
C GLY A 112 14.13 3.76 11.76
N ARG A 113 13.93 2.95 10.68
CA ARG A 113 14.31 3.36 9.34
C ARG A 113 13.21 4.11 8.58
N TYR A 114 11.93 3.70 8.78
CA TYR A 114 10.80 4.25 8.04
C TYR A 114 9.92 5.20 8.86
N GLY A 115 10.29 5.45 10.11
CA GLY A 115 9.58 6.41 10.96
C GLY A 115 8.15 6.01 11.32
N LEU A 116 7.78 4.74 11.18
CA LEU A 116 6.44 4.25 11.48
C LEU A 116 6.18 4.31 13.00
N ARG A 117 5.00 4.80 13.40
CA ARG A 117 4.63 5.03 14.81
C ARG A 117 3.34 4.34 15.24
N HIS A 118 2.60 3.75 14.31
CA HIS A 118 1.31 3.12 14.57
C HIS A 118 1.38 1.62 14.36
N PHE A 119 1.26 0.86 15.44
CA PHE A 119 1.29 -0.60 15.44
C PHE A 119 0.07 -1.16 16.15
N ALA A 120 -0.67 -2.07 15.50
CA ALA A 120 -1.74 -2.82 16.15
C ALA A 120 -1.17 -4.01 16.92
N VAL A 121 -1.76 -4.28 18.07
CA VAL A 121 -1.53 -5.48 18.88
C VAL A 121 -2.88 -6.07 19.28
N ASP A 122 -2.99 -7.39 19.25
CA ASP A 122 -4.20 -8.13 19.61
C ASP A 122 -4.17 -8.62 21.06
N HIS A 123 -2.99 -8.62 21.69
CA HIS A 123 -2.81 -9.09 23.05
C HIS A 123 -1.74 -8.30 23.79
N HIS A 124 -1.95 -8.05 25.08
CA HIS A 124 -1.00 -7.26 25.93
C HIS A 124 0.43 -7.82 25.93
N ARG A 125 0.60 -9.14 25.83
CA ARG A 125 1.94 -9.77 25.74
C ARG A 125 2.68 -9.42 24.45
N ALA A 126 1.97 -9.06 23.38
CA ALA A 126 2.61 -8.62 22.14
C ALA A 126 3.11 -7.17 22.22
N ALA A 127 2.60 -6.36 23.15
CA ALA A 127 3.05 -4.99 23.37
C ALA A 127 4.48 -4.90 23.91
N VAL A 128 4.86 -5.81 24.82
CA VAL A 128 6.19 -5.79 25.44
C VAL A 128 7.34 -5.94 24.44
N PRO A 129 7.36 -6.96 23.56
CA PRO A 129 8.41 -7.05 22.54
C PRO A 129 8.35 -5.88 21.54
N LEU A 130 7.16 -5.37 21.22
CA LEU A 130 7.01 -4.20 20.37
C LEU A 130 7.72 -2.96 20.96
N ILE A 131 7.44 -2.64 22.22
CA ILE A 131 8.05 -1.50 22.92
C ILE A 131 9.58 -1.65 22.94
N ARG A 132 10.11 -2.82 23.31
CA ARG A 132 11.54 -3.09 23.33
C ARG A 132 12.21 -2.85 21.98
N GLU A 133 11.60 -3.29 20.88
CA GLU A 133 12.17 -3.10 19.55
C GLU A 133 12.10 -1.63 19.08
N CYS A 134 11.21 -0.82 19.66
CA CYS A 134 11.16 0.62 19.41
C CYS A 134 12.19 1.40 20.26
N GLU A 135 12.51 0.94 21.46
CA GLU A 135 13.45 1.62 22.38
C GLU A 135 14.93 1.38 22.04
N THR A 136 15.23 0.30 21.30
CA THR A 136 16.62 -0.07 20.93
C THR A 136 17.17 0.62 19.68
N ASN A 137 16.48 1.64 19.16
CA ASN A 137 16.91 2.42 17.99
C ASN A 137 17.28 3.86 18.34
#